data_6628b5572fcbe0289ad13a6aec1c7e2f
#
_entry.id   6628b5572fcbe0289ad13a6aec1c7e2f
#
_cell.length_a   1.000
_cell.length_b   1.000
_cell.length_c   1.000
_cell.angle_alpha   90.00
_cell.angle_beta   90.00
_cell.angle_gamma   90.00
#
_symmetry.space_group_name_H-M   'P 1'
#
loop_
_entity.id
_entity.type
_entity.pdbx_description
1 polymer ?
#
loop_
_entity_poly.entity_id
_entity_poly.type
_entity_poly.pdbx_seq_one_letter_code
_entity_poly.pdbx_strand_id
1 'polypeptide(L)'
;MPQKKPFITLAQAKEIAADIPTPFHLYDEKGIRENARRVIAAFSWNKGFKEYFAVKATPNPYLLKILQEEGCGVDCSSYTELLMSEACGFKGSDIMFSSNDTPATFSRNATW
;
A
#
# COMPACT_ATOMS: atom_id res chain seq x y z
N MET A 1 -21.10 -1.07 16.76
CA MET A 1 -19.83 -0.79 16.02
C MET A 1 -19.11 0.35 16.74
N PRO A 2 -17.79 0.26 16.96
CA PRO A 2 -17.06 1.40 17.50
C PRO A 2 -17.17 2.57 16.53
N GLN A 3 -17.54 3.74 17.04
CA GLN A 3 -17.58 4.96 16.23
C GLN A 3 -16.16 5.28 15.72
N LYS A 4 -16.01 5.38 14.41
CA LYS A 4 -14.76 5.87 13.82
C LYS A 4 -14.60 7.34 14.17
N LYS A 5 -13.52 7.67 14.85
CA LYS A 5 -13.16 9.06 15.15
C LYS A 5 -12.18 9.56 14.07
N PRO A 6 -12.31 10.80 13.61
CA PRO A 6 -11.31 11.43 12.77
C PRO A 6 -9.95 11.40 13.46
N PHE A 7 -8.87 11.17 12.70
CA PHE A 7 -7.51 11.16 13.24
C PHE A 7 -6.90 12.57 13.40
N ILE A 8 -7.59 13.59 12.88
CA ILE A 8 -7.24 15.01 13.06
C ILE A 8 -8.43 15.79 13.61
N THR A 9 -8.14 16.91 14.24
CA THR A 9 -9.14 17.87 14.72
C THR A 9 -9.57 18.82 13.60
N LEU A 10 -10.71 19.51 13.78
CA LEU A 10 -11.15 20.54 12.83
C LEU A 10 -10.13 21.68 12.73
N ALA A 11 -9.48 22.05 13.84
CA ALA A 11 -8.46 23.09 13.86
C ALA A 11 -7.26 22.70 12.97
N GLN A 12 -6.75 21.48 13.12
CA GLN A 12 -5.67 20.93 12.29
C GLN A 12 -6.09 20.87 10.80
N ALA A 13 -7.33 20.44 10.50
CA ALA A 13 -7.82 20.41 9.13
C ALA A 13 -7.83 21.80 8.48
N LYS A 14 -8.24 22.84 9.23
CA LYS A 14 -8.22 24.23 8.76
C LYS A 14 -6.80 24.76 8.54
N GLU A 15 -5.86 24.41 9.42
CA GLU A 15 -4.46 24.78 9.29
C GLU A 15 -3.84 24.18 8.04
N ILE A 16 -4.04 22.87 7.81
CA ILE A 16 -3.57 22.19 6.60
C ILE A 16 -4.19 22.80 5.34
N ALA A 17 -5.50 23.09 5.35
CA ALA A 17 -6.20 23.67 4.21
C ALA A 17 -5.79 25.12 3.91
N ALA A 18 -5.15 25.81 4.83
CA ALA A 18 -4.58 27.13 4.59
C ALA A 18 -3.32 27.06 3.71
N ASP A 19 -2.54 25.98 3.84
CA ASP A 19 -1.27 25.81 3.13
C ASP A 19 -1.41 24.92 1.87
N ILE A 20 -2.34 23.96 1.89
CA ILE A 20 -2.55 23.00 0.80
C ILE A 20 -3.92 23.22 0.17
N PRO A 21 -4.00 23.57 -1.13
CA PRO A 21 -5.29 23.75 -1.81
C PRO A 21 -6.18 22.51 -1.77
N THR A 22 -7.45 22.67 -1.48
CA THR A 22 -8.45 21.61 -1.58
C THR A 22 -8.89 21.41 -3.04
N PRO A 23 -9.25 20.16 -3.47
CA PRO A 23 -9.30 18.94 -2.65
C PRO A 23 -7.93 18.27 -2.49
N PHE A 24 -7.73 17.57 -1.37
CA PHE A 24 -6.52 16.76 -1.13
C PHE A 24 -6.87 15.49 -0.34
N HIS A 25 -6.02 14.49 -0.45
CA HIS A 25 -6.07 13.30 0.39
C HIS A 25 -5.13 13.48 1.59
N LEU A 26 -5.60 13.09 2.77
CA LEU A 26 -4.83 13.09 3.99
C LEU A 26 -4.75 11.66 4.52
N TYR A 27 -3.54 11.18 4.78
CA TYR A 27 -3.30 9.83 5.25
C TYR A 27 -2.75 9.85 6.68
N ASP A 28 -3.23 8.91 7.50
CA ASP A 28 -2.71 8.65 8.84
C ASP A 28 -1.64 7.56 8.78
N GLU A 29 -0.38 7.96 8.67
CA GLU A 29 0.74 7.01 8.62
C GLU A 29 0.77 6.09 9.83
N LYS A 30 0.55 6.63 11.03
CA LYS A 30 0.51 5.83 12.26
C LYS A 30 -0.59 4.78 12.19
N GLY A 31 -1.78 5.17 11.78
CA GLY A 31 -2.91 4.24 11.63
C GLY A 31 -2.67 3.17 10.58
N ILE A 32 -2.03 3.51 9.46
CA ILE A 32 -1.64 2.55 8.41
C ILE A 32 -0.66 1.51 8.98
N ARG A 33 0.39 1.95 9.67
CA ARG A 33 1.39 1.05 10.28
C ARG A 33 0.77 0.14 11.34
N GLU A 34 -0.01 0.71 12.25
CA GLU A 34 -0.69 -0.06 13.29
C GLU A 34 -1.64 -1.11 12.71
N ASN A 35 -2.38 -0.76 11.65
CA ASN A 35 -3.27 -1.70 10.99
C ASN A 35 -2.53 -2.83 10.28
N ALA A 36 -1.44 -2.53 9.57
CA ALA A 36 -0.60 -3.55 8.95
C ALA A 36 -0.05 -4.53 10.00
N ARG A 37 0.48 -4.03 11.11
CA ARG A 37 0.96 -4.86 12.22
C ARG A 37 -0.13 -5.73 12.83
N ARG A 38 -1.33 -5.19 12.99
CA ARG A 38 -2.48 -5.94 13.51
C ARG A 38 -2.90 -7.09 12.61
N VAL A 39 -2.93 -6.87 11.29
CA VAL A 39 -3.24 -7.92 10.31
C VAL A 39 -2.19 -9.02 10.36
N ILE A 40 -0.92 -8.67 10.29
CA ILE A 40 0.18 -9.63 10.33
C ILE A 40 0.16 -10.42 11.66
N ALA A 41 -0.06 -9.74 12.78
CA ALA A 41 -0.15 -10.39 14.09
C ALA A 41 -1.35 -11.35 14.19
N ALA A 42 -2.49 -11.01 13.59
CA ALA A 42 -3.68 -11.86 13.61
C ALA A 42 -3.45 -13.21 12.90
N PHE A 43 -2.52 -13.27 11.95
CA PHE A 43 -2.16 -14.49 11.21
C PHE A 43 -0.82 -15.09 11.64
N SER A 44 -0.26 -14.67 12.77
CA SER A 44 1.05 -15.13 13.27
C SER A 44 1.13 -16.65 13.54
N TRP A 45 -0.01 -17.31 13.72
CA TRP A 45 -0.10 -18.77 13.83
C TRP A 45 0.27 -19.50 12.52
N ASN A 46 0.16 -18.83 11.37
CA ASN A 46 0.57 -19.36 10.08
C ASN A 46 1.93 -18.78 9.67
N LYS A 47 3.00 -19.57 9.81
CA LYS A 47 4.37 -19.15 9.46
C LYS A 47 4.58 -18.78 7.99
N GLY A 48 3.70 -19.26 7.11
CA GLY A 48 3.72 -18.94 5.67
C GLY A 48 2.89 -17.73 5.29
N PHE A 49 2.22 -17.07 6.25
CA PHE A 49 1.39 -15.91 5.95
C PHE A 49 2.24 -14.71 5.51
N LYS A 50 1.78 -14.06 4.44
CA LYS A 50 2.30 -12.77 3.99
C LYS A 50 1.12 -11.94 3.48
N GLU A 51 1.05 -10.70 3.93
CA GLU A 51 0.07 -9.74 3.43
C GLU A 51 0.57 -9.10 2.14
N TYR A 52 -0.26 -9.07 1.12
CA TYR A 52 0.00 -8.41 -0.16
C TYR A 52 -1.02 -7.30 -0.37
N PHE A 53 -0.54 -6.06 -0.37
CA PHE A 53 -1.39 -4.89 -0.54
C PHE A 53 -1.70 -4.64 -2.02
N ALA A 54 -2.99 -4.51 -2.37
CA ALA A 54 -3.43 -4.22 -3.73
C ALA A 54 -3.01 -2.79 -4.13
N VAL A 55 -2.06 -2.66 -5.03
CA VAL A 55 -1.50 -1.35 -5.46
C VAL A 55 -2.57 -0.43 -6.01
N LYS A 56 -3.52 -0.96 -6.78
CA LYS A 56 -4.64 -0.20 -7.35
C LYS A 56 -5.53 0.49 -6.32
N ALA A 57 -5.57 0.01 -5.08
CA ALA A 57 -6.37 0.62 -4.02
C ALA A 57 -5.84 1.99 -3.63
N THR A 58 -4.51 2.16 -3.62
CA THR A 58 -3.86 3.43 -3.36
C THR A 58 -2.48 3.44 -4.03
N PRO A 59 -2.39 3.79 -5.31
CA PRO A 59 -1.15 3.75 -6.07
C PRO A 59 -0.25 4.95 -5.72
N ASN A 60 0.23 4.99 -4.49
CA ASN A 60 1.06 6.05 -3.95
C ASN A 60 2.38 5.44 -3.44
N PRO A 61 3.54 5.79 -4.04
CA PRO A 61 4.84 5.25 -3.65
C PRO A 61 5.19 5.45 -2.17
N TYR A 62 4.78 6.55 -1.57
CA TYR A 62 4.98 6.80 -0.13
C TYR A 62 4.26 5.76 0.73
N LEU A 63 3.00 5.48 0.42
CA LEU A 63 2.21 4.50 1.16
C LEU A 63 2.72 3.08 0.94
N LEU A 64 3.13 2.75 -0.29
CA LEU A 64 3.71 1.46 -0.59
C LEU A 64 5.00 1.22 0.21
N LYS A 65 5.85 2.24 0.37
CA LYS A 65 7.05 2.16 1.21
C LYS A 65 6.73 1.94 2.69
N ILE A 66 5.72 2.62 3.22
CA ILE A 66 5.27 2.42 4.60
C ILE A 66 4.87 0.95 4.80
N LEU A 67 4.09 0.39 3.89
CA LEU A 67 3.64 -1.00 3.97
C LEU A 67 4.80 -1.98 3.79
N GLN A 68 5.77 -1.68 2.93
CA GLN A 68 6.99 -2.47 2.77
C GLN A 68 7.79 -2.55 4.06
N GLU A 69 7.98 -1.43 4.75
CA GLU A 69 8.67 -1.35 6.04
C GLU A 69 7.97 -2.17 7.13
N GLU A 70 6.65 -2.33 7.04
CA GLU A 70 5.87 -3.18 7.94
C GLU A 70 5.84 -4.67 7.52
N GLY A 71 6.52 -5.03 6.44
CA GLY A 71 6.65 -6.41 5.99
C GLY A 71 5.58 -6.89 5.00
N CYS A 72 4.76 -5.99 4.47
CA CYS A 72 3.80 -6.31 3.41
C CYS A 72 4.50 -6.44 2.05
N GLY A 73 3.99 -7.35 1.22
CA GLY A 73 4.22 -7.35 -0.22
C GLY A 73 3.18 -6.50 -0.95
N VAL A 74 3.21 -6.57 -2.27
CA VAL A 74 2.26 -5.88 -3.15
C VAL A 74 1.57 -6.85 -4.10
N ASP A 75 0.29 -6.60 -4.36
CA ASP A 75 -0.47 -7.28 -5.42
C ASP A 75 -0.73 -6.28 -6.56
N CYS A 76 -0.13 -6.56 -7.71
CA CYS A 76 -0.19 -5.72 -8.90
C CYS A 76 -1.17 -6.32 -9.92
N SER A 77 -1.99 -5.49 -10.54
CA SER A 77 -2.97 -5.88 -11.56
C SER A 77 -2.63 -5.36 -12.95
N SER A 78 -1.59 -4.54 -13.08
CA SER A 78 -1.15 -3.94 -14.34
C SER A 78 0.37 -3.80 -14.41
N TYR A 79 0.87 -3.60 -15.62
CA TYR A 79 2.30 -3.35 -15.85
C TYR A 79 2.80 -2.07 -15.15
N THR A 80 1.99 -1.02 -15.15
CA THR A 80 2.32 0.24 -14.47
C THR A 80 2.47 0.05 -12.94
N GLU A 81 1.63 -0.79 -12.35
CA GLU A 81 1.75 -1.13 -10.93
C GLU A 81 3.03 -1.91 -10.61
N LEU A 82 3.46 -2.79 -11.52
CA LEU A 82 4.74 -3.50 -11.40
C LEU A 82 5.91 -2.52 -11.43
N LEU A 83 5.94 -1.58 -12.38
CA LEU A 83 6.98 -0.56 -12.49
C LEU A 83 7.04 0.32 -11.22
N MET A 84 5.88 0.72 -10.69
CA MET A 84 5.80 1.49 -9.44
C MET A 84 6.34 0.69 -8.27
N SER A 85 5.98 -0.58 -8.16
CA SER A 85 6.41 -1.47 -7.08
C SER A 85 7.92 -1.71 -7.13
N GLU A 86 8.47 -1.92 -8.32
CA GLU A 86 9.92 -2.04 -8.53
C GLU A 86 10.65 -0.76 -8.12
N ALA A 87 10.14 0.40 -8.53
CA ALA A 87 10.70 1.70 -8.15
C ALA A 87 10.65 1.95 -6.63
N CYS A 88 9.67 1.35 -5.93
CA CYS A 88 9.60 1.36 -4.46
C CYS A 88 10.55 0.34 -3.80
N GLY A 89 11.19 -0.54 -4.57
CA GLY A 89 12.16 -1.51 -4.08
C GLY A 89 11.58 -2.89 -3.74
N PHE A 90 10.33 -3.18 -4.12
CA PHE A 90 9.79 -4.54 -4.02
C PHE A 90 10.45 -5.46 -5.06
N LYS A 91 10.70 -6.71 -4.69
CA LYS A 91 11.38 -7.69 -5.56
C LYS A 91 10.89 -9.11 -5.31
N GLY A 92 10.93 -9.91 -6.36
CA GLY A 92 10.71 -11.35 -6.28
C GLY A 92 9.42 -11.73 -5.56
N SER A 93 9.53 -12.49 -4.49
CA SER A 93 8.38 -12.97 -3.69
C SER A 93 7.59 -11.90 -2.96
N ASP A 94 8.05 -10.64 -2.99
CA ASP A 94 7.29 -9.51 -2.44
C ASP A 94 6.24 -8.96 -3.41
N ILE A 95 6.27 -9.43 -4.66
CA ILE A 95 5.34 -9.01 -5.70
C ILE A 95 4.47 -10.18 -6.11
N MET A 96 3.15 -9.99 -5.99
CA MET A 96 2.13 -10.84 -6.58
C MET A 96 1.59 -10.16 -7.83
N PHE A 97 1.29 -10.93 -8.88
CA PHE A 97 0.69 -10.39 -10.09
C PHE A 97 -0.63 -11.07 -10.39
N SER A 98 -1.72 -10.34 -10.26
CA SER A 98 -3.10 -10.80 -10.45
C SER A 98 -3.74 -10.01 -11.60
N SER A 99 -3.48 -10.41 -12.84
CA SER A 99 -3.96 -9.71 -14.02
C SER A 99 -4.86 -10.59 -14.89
N ASN A 100 -5.90 -9.95 -15.46
CA ASN A 100 -6.75 -10.55 -16.50
C ASN A 100 -6.23 -10.24 -17.91
N ASP A 101 -5.29 -9.30 -18.04
CA ASP A 101 -4.71 -8.85 -19.31
C ASP A 101 -3.20 -8.73 -19.12
N THR A 102 -2.51 -9.87 -19.20
CA THR A 102 -1.06 -9.93 -19.02
C THR A 102 -0.37 -9.49 -20.33
N PRO A 103 0.44 -8.41 -20.31
CA PRO A 103 1.15 -7.96 -21.48
C PRO A 103 2.11 -9.05 -22.04
N ALA A 104 2.21 -9.20 -23.33
CA ALA A 104 3.12 -10.16 -23.98
C ALA A 104 4.60 -9.89 -23.64
N THR A 105 4.95 -8.66 -23.28
CA THR A 105 6.28 -8.26 -22.83
C THR A 105 6.63 -8.75 -21.43
N PHE A 106 5.63 -9.06 -20.63
CA PHE A 106 5.82 -9.54 -19.25
C PHE A 106 6.57 -10.86 -19.19
N SER A 107 6.26 -11.80 -20.09
CA SER A 107 6.88 -13.12 -20.10
C SER A 107 8.33 -13.16 -20.61
N ARG A 108 8.82 -12.09 -21.24
CA ARG A 108 10.16 -12.06 -21.83
C ARG A 108 11.22 -11.41 -20.94
N ASN A 109 10.84 -10.57 -20.00
CA ASN A 109 11.76 -9.76 -19.19
C ASN A 109 11.50 -9.90 -17.69
N ALA A 110 10.64 -10.80 -17.27
CA ALA A 110 10.29 -10.95 -15.87
C ALA A 110 11.44 -11.62 -15.10
N THR A 111 12.20 -10.82 -14.42
CA THR A 111 13.08 -11.20 -13.31
C THR A 111 12.39 -10.95 -11.96
N TRP A 112 11.06 -11.02 -11.99
CA TRP A 112 10.21 -10.85 -10.81
C TRP A 112 10.19 -12.11 -9.94
#